data_5565a58c0002e94e6e043fc497293833
#
_entry.id   5565a58c0002e94e6e043fc497293833
#
_cell.length_a   1.000
_cell.length_b   1.000
_cell.length_c   1.000
_cell.angle_alpha   90.00
_cell.angle_beta   90.00
_cell.angle_gamma   90.00
#
_symmetry.space_group_name_H-M   'P 1'
#
loop_
_entity.id
_entity.type
_entity.pdbx_description
1 polymer ?
#
loop_
_entity_poly.entity_id
_entity_poly.type
_entity_poly.pdbx_seq_one_letter_code
_entity_poly.pdbx_strand_id
1 'polypeptide(L)'
;MKRIMLAISAVALAAGLFVSCEKTPQDNGKPADEKITVSMKADATFAADNTAKLTLELSKAASADVTVTLAKAPVQSGNNEVPADFSKNVKIEKGKTSVDVKVEADVLGLDSGEYQTAIQIASVKGAEKSENSVVYIALSYSFKPEVNLYADNTFAGDKTAKIRVALAKATTKDVKVTLAPAADNKYTVTIAPAELTIAAGQTEAEAVATIELPESVEIGVTPHVIDIVEVENAVKGKVTTATINLAYPFSYAITIDGDFSDWDKDGIITYSLPEGTVLYPMIRKMKLTGDSKTVYLYFEFVDPGTIEYYSSNKKEVRKGEPLASNTLPIDIWIDADGNIETGCYVATTDNETVYPPYAQDNMGLEWYIEGGFHMGNPFTDFTGLTAYFYGGKDKDNVWSGGLASQAGNYTAAEFFGQVAFDEGKNLGQAEVMFDRKFFKMTTNKARFAIKLMDAPLNWNAIGYLPQGNATDMKNPESRTQVDMATVILPDYVE
;
A
#
# COMPACT_ATOMS: atom_id res chain seq x y z
N MET A 1 28.05 13.69 -36.09
CA MET A 1 29.34 13.29 -36.70
C MET A 1 30.40 14.30 -36.32
N LYS A 2 31.28 13.93 -35.38
CA LYS A 2 32.67 14.38 -35.24
C LYS A 2 33.28 13.59 -34.09
N ARG A 3 33.99 12.52 -34.44
CA ARG A 3 34.83 11.74 -33.54
C ARG A 3 36.05 12.58 -33.22
N ILE A 4 36.32 12.83 -31.94
CA ILE A 4 37.64 13.31 -31.50
C ILE A 4 38.33 12.09 -30.89
N MET A 5 39.34 11.60 -31.66
CA MET A 5 40.34 10.67 -31.14
C MET A 5 41.35 11.47 -30.32
N LEU A 6 41.50 11.13 -29.05
CA LEU A 6 42.61 11.60 -28.22
C LEU A 6 43.72 10.53 -28.28
N ALA A 7 44.83 10.89 -28.91
CA ALA A 7 46.03 10.05 -28.98
C ALA A 7 46.80 10.18 -27.66
N ILE A 8 47.06 9.06 -27.00
CA ILE A 8 47.97 8.97 -25.85
C ILE A 8 49.36 8.73 -26.41
N SER A 9 50.23 9.72 -26.29
CA SER A 9 51.66 9.61 -26.63
C SER A 9 52.41 8.96 -25.46
N ALA A 10 52.88 7.74 -25.65
CA ALA A 10 53.86 7.11 -24.76
C ALA A 10 55.27 7.66 -25.08
N VAL A 11 55.89 8.35 -24.13
CA VAL A 11 57.29 8.73 -24.22
C VAL A 11 58.11 7.67 -23.46
N ALA A 12 58.81 6.84 -24.22
CA ALA A 12 59.87 5.97 -23.71
C ALA A 12 61.16 6.71 -23.73
N LEU A 13 61.74 6.97 -22.56
CA LEU A 13 63.08 7.54 -22.45
C LEU A 13 64.07 6.40 -22.16
N ALA A 14 64.83 5.98 -23.19
CA ALA A 14 65.96 5.10 -23.02
C ALA A 14 67.22 5.96 -22.87
N ALA A 15 67.83 5.95 -21.70
CA ALA A 15 69.14 6.53 -21.49
C ALA A 15 70.16 5.40 -21.37
N GLY A 16 70.97 5.22 -22.45
CA GLY A 16 72.16 4.38 -22.42
C GLY A 16 73.36 5.16 -21.83
N LEU A 17 73.99 4.58 -20.88
CA LEU A 17 75.32 5.08 -20.37
C LEU A 17 76.34 4.04 -20.64
N PHE A 18 77.30 4.41 -21.48
CA PHE A 18 78.61 3.77 -21.62
C PHE A 18 79.52 4.30 -20.54
N VAL A 19 80.16 3.42 -19.75
CA VAL A 19 81.25 3.76 -18.85
C VAL A 19 82.44 2.89 -19.15
N SER A 20 83.50 3.55 -19.38
CA SER A 20 84.84 3.07 -19.63
C SER A 20 85.42 2.39 -18.36
N CYS A 21 86.12 1.26 -18.59
CA CYS A 21 86.98 0.59 -17.60
C CYS A 21 88.23 1.34 -17.27
N GLU A 22 88.51 1.57 -16.01
CA GLU A 22 89.81 1.70 -15.45
C GLU A 22 90.09 0.71 -14.32
N LYS A 23 91.15 -0.06 -14.42
CA LYS A 23 91.58 -1.04 -13.41
C LYS A 23 92.36 -0.34 -12.32
N THR A 24 92.02 -0.63 -11.05
CA THR A 24 92.90 -0.54 -9.89
C THR A 24 92.49 -1.54 -8.81
N PRO A 25 93.34 -1.89 -7.81
CA PRO A 25 93.57 -3.28 -7.48
C PRO A 25 92.72 -3.82 -6.36
N GLN A 26 92.76 -5.16 -6.29
CA GLN A 26 92.00 -5.99 -5.28
C GLN A 26 92.15 -5.50 -3.84
N ASP A 27 91.05 -5.15 -3.33
CA ASP A 27 90.79 -5.26 -1.86
C ASP A 27 89.83 -6.43 -1.63
N ASN A 28 90.24 -7.42 -0.84
CA ASN A 28 89.47 -8.56 -0.47
C ASN A 28 88.41 -8.14 0.59
N GLY A 29 87.54 -7.23 0.15
CA GLY A 29 86.39 -6.87 0.93
C GLY A 29 85.31 -7.93 0.81
N LYS A 30 84.89 -8.54 1.95
CA LYS A 30 83.66 -9.31 2.15
C LYS A 30 82.52 -8.69 1.35
N PRO A 31 81.73 -9.45 0.57
CA PRO A 31 80.58 -8.87 -0.16
C PRO A 31 79.72 -8.14 0.88
N ALA A 32 79.52 -6.85 0.67
CA ALA A 32 78.53 -6.13 1.46
C ALA A 32 77.20 -6.88 1.32
N ASP A 33 76.66 -7.32 2.47
CA ASP A 33 75.34 -7.95 2.51
C ASP A 33 74.34 -6.98 1.84
N GLU A 34 74.07 -7.25 0.55
CA GLU A 34 73.06 -6.45 -0.19
C GLU A 34 71.77 -6.45 0.63
N LYS A 35 71.40 -5.27 1.12
CA LYS A 35 70.19 -5.06 1.92
C LYS A 35 68.95 -5.45 1.13
N ILE A 36 68.06 -6.21 1.75
CA ILE A 36 66.78 -6.54 1.15
C ILE A 36 65.94 -5.27 1.13
N THR A 37 65.39 -4.92 -0.02
CA THR A 37 64.50 -3.76 -0.15
C THR A 37 63.06 -4.23 -0.49
N VAL A 38 62.06 -3.48 -0.02
CA VAL A 38 60.66 -3.67 -0.35
C VAL A 38 60.19 -2.57 -1.30
N SER A 39 59.69 -2.95 -2.46
CA SER A 39 59.00 -2.08 -3.41
C SER A 39 57.53 -2.42 -3.49
N MET A 40 56.78 -1.53 -4.11
CA MET A 40 55.34 -1.66 -4.24
C MET A 40 54.91 -1.35 -5.69
N LYS A 41 54.04 -2.17 -6.25
CA LYS A 41 53.31 -1.91 -7.50
C LYS A 41 51.82 -2.17 -7.32
N ALA A 42 51.00 -1.52 -8.10
CA ALA A 42 49.53 -1.76 -8.08
C ALA A 42 49.00 -1.70 -9.52
N ASP A 43 47.78 -2.19 -9.68
CA ASP A 43 46.99 -1.94 -10.87
C ASP A 43 46.86 -0.41 -11.06
N ALA A 44 46.89 0.05 -12.29
CA ALA A 44 46.79 1.48 -12.58
C ALA A 44 45.39 2.03 -12.33
N THR A 45 44.38 1.16 -12.43
CA THR A 45 42.96 1.50 -12.28
C THR A 45 42.24 0.44 -11.47
N PHE A 46 41.17 0.84 -10.77
CA PHE A 46 40.23 -0.10 -10.19
C PHE A 46 39.47 -0.87 -11.28
N ALA A 47 39.19 -2.14 -11.05
CA ALA A 47 38.34 -2.96 -11.89
C ALA A 47 36.85 -2.57 -11.74
N ALA A 48 35.97 -3.14 -12.56
CA ALA A 48 34.52 -2.85 -12.55
C ALA A 48 33.80 -3.17 -11.24
N ASP A 49 34.39 -4.02 -10.40
CA ASP A 49 33.92 -4.35 -9.04
C ASP A 49 34.50 -3.43 -7.96
N ASN A 50 35.12 -2.32 -8.35
CA ASN A 50 35.80 -1.34 -7.50
C ASN A 50 36.97 -1.92 -6.70
N THR A 51 37.59 -3.00 -7.17
CA THR A 51 38.76 -3.60 -6.56
C THR A 51 40.02 -3.40 -7.42
N ALA A 52 41.16 -3.35 -6.77
CA ALA A 52 42.49 -3.33 -7.42
C ALA A 52 43.44 -4.21 -6.61
N LYS A 53 44.49 -4.66 -7.32
CA LYS A 53 45.55 -5.45 -6.72
C LYS A 53 46.75 -4.58 -6.46
N LEU A 54 47.29 -4.65 -5.24
CA LEU A 54 48.57 -4.08 -4.85
C LEU A 54 49.52 -5.22 -4.52
N THR A 55 50.73 -5.22 -5.06
CA THR A 55 51.74 -6.24 -4.80
C THR A 55 52.94 -5.59 -4.11
N LEU A 56 53.36 -6.17 -2.96
CA LEU A 56 54.62 -5.87 -2.30
C LEU A 56 55.68 -6.87 -2.79
N GLU A 57 56.81 -6.36 -3.20
CA GLU A 57 57.92 -7.18 -3.77
C GLU A 57 59.22 -6.93 -3.01
N LEU A 58 59.91 -8.01 -2.67
CA LEU A 58 61.28 -7.95 -2.13
C LEU A 58 62.31 -8.08 -3.24
N SER A 59 63.43 -7.37 -3.13
CA SER A 59 64.57 -7.48 -4.09
C SER A 59 65.18 -8.89 -4.14
N LYS A 60 65.06 -9.64 -3.05
CA LYS A 60 65.43 -11.07 -2.93
C LYS A 60 64.66 -11.72 -1.77
N ALA A 61 64.60 -13.06 -1.76
CA ALA A 61 63.94 -13.79 -0.69
C ALA A 61 64.59 -13.53 0.68
N ALA A 62 63.79 -13.18 1.66
CA ALA A 62 64.26 -12.91 3.01
C ALA A 62 64.45 -14.22 3.81
N SER A 63 65.44 -14.23 4.69
CA SER A 63 65.72 -15.35 5.59
C SER A 63 64.76 -15.42 6.79
N ALA A 64 63.94 -14.41 7.02
CA ALA A 64 62.91 -14.29 8.04
C ALA A 64 61.69 -13.55 7.46
N ASP A 65 60.58 -13.57 8.18
CA ASP A 65 59.37 -12.82 7.81
C ASP A 65 59.64 -11.31 7.73
N VAL A 66 59.13 -10.66 6.72
CA VAL A 66 59.18 -9.17 6.53
C VAL A 66 57.75 -8.64 6.75
N THR A 67 57.62 -7.68 7.68
CA THR A 67 56.35 -7.01 7.96
C THR A 67 56.37 -5.60 7.33
N VAL A 68 55.38 -5.29 6.53
CA VAL A 68 55.19 -4.00 5.89
C VAL A 68 53.93 -3.35 6.43
N THR A 69 54.04 -2.10 6.91
CA THR A 69 52.92 -1.29 7.28
C THR A 69 52.56 -0.33 6.14
N LEU A 70 51.31 -0.43 5.68
CA LEU A 70 50.77 0.44 4.62
C LEU A 70 49.94 1.59 5.24
N ALA A 71 49.93 2.75 4.59
CA ALA A 71 49.14 3.89 4.97
C ALA A 71 48.64 4.61 3.73
N LYS A 72 47.59 5.40 3.87
CA LYS A 72 47.16 6.34 2.84
C LYS A 72 48.26 7.36 2.57
N ALA A 73 48.39 7.78 1.33
CA ALA A 73 49.21 8.88 0.90
C ALA A 73 48.36 9.99 0.25
N PRO A 74 48.82 11.23 0.14
CA PRO A 74 48.13 12.23 -0.63
C PRO A 74 48.01 11.82 -2.09
N VAL A 75 46.86 12.05 -2.70
CA VAL A 75 46.65 11.88 -4.14
C VAL A 75 47.44 12.94 -4.92
N GLN A 76 47.64 12.70 -6.19
CA GLN A 76 48.32 13.66 -7.07
C GLN A 76 47.50 14.95 -7.17
N SER A 77 48.18 16.08 -7.29
CA SER A 77 47.54 17.39 -7.40
C SER A 77 46.53 17.45 -8.54
N GLY A 78 45.34 17.92 -8.26
CA GLY A 78 44.24 18.04 -9.23
C GLY A 78 43.31 16.83 -9.32
N ASN A 79 43.63 15.72 -8.64
CA ASN A 79 42.72 14.57 -8.55
C ASN A 79 41.83 14.62 -7.32
N ASN A 80 40.56 14.13 -7.43
CA ASN A 80 39.69 13.90 -6.30
C ASN A 80 40.08 12.59 -5.60
N GLU A 81 40.11 12.62 -4.27
CA GLU A 81 40.42 11.41 -3.47
C GLU A 81 39.20 10.49 -3.43
N VAL A 82 39.42 9.16 -3.65
CA VAL A 82 38.48 8.14 -3.27
C VAL A 82 38.98 7.41 -2.03
N PRO A 83 38.15 7.28 -0.97
CA PRO A 83 38.50 6.43 0.16
C PRO A 83 38.69 4.99 -0.31
N ALA A 84 39.68 4.30 0.24
CA ALA A 84 39.88 2.87 -0.04
C ALA A 84 40.22 2.09 1.22
N ASP A 85 39.75 0.85 1.26
CA ASP A 85 40.07 -0.10 2.31
C ASP A 85 41.14 -1.10 1.83
N PHE A 86 42.08 -1.41 2.70
CA PHE A 86 43.15 -2.36 2.47
C PHE A 86 43.79 -2.81 3.77
N SER A 87 44.46 -3.98 3.75
CA SER A 87 45.20 -4.50 4.93
C SER A 87 46.39 -3.60 5.28
N LYS A 88 46.32 -2.96 6.44
CA LYS A 88 47.35 -2.02 6.92
C LYS A 88 48.68 -2.72 7.27
N ASN A 89 48.64 -3.94 7.81
CA ASN A 89 49.85 -4.71 8.18
C ASN A 89 49.89 -5.96 7.31
N VAL A 90 50.94 -6.07 6.49
CA VAL A 90 51.08 -7.13 5.52
C VAL A 90 52.38 -7.87 5.81
N LYS A 91 52.33 -9.20 5.83
CA LYS A 91 53.48 -10.05 6.08
C LYS A 91 53.94 -10.75 4.78
N ILE A 92 55.18 -10.61 4.42
CA ILE A 92 55.84 -11.41 3.39
C ILE A 92 56.60 -12.53 4.14
N GLU A 93 56.14 -13.76 3.96
CA GLU A 93 56.69 -14.91 4.69
C GLU A 93 58.13 -15.23 4.27
N LYS A 94 58.90 -15.77 5.19
CA LYS A 94 60.24 -16.29 4.93
C LYS A 94 60.28 -17.11 3.64
N GLY A 95 61.28 -16.81 2.79
CA GLY A 95 61.52 -17.49 1.52
C GLY A 95 60.61 -17.04 0.36
N LYS A 96 59.61 -16.21 0.63
CA LYS A 96 58.79 -15.55 -0.40
C LYS A 96 59.39 -14.24 -0.83
N THR A 97 59.12 -13.84 -2.09
CA THR A 97 59.56 -12.58 -2.65
C THR A 97 58.45 -11.58 -2.89
N SER A 98 57.19 -11.98 -2.71
CA SER A 98 56.03 -11.08 -2.91
C SER A 98 54.81 -11.51 -2.10
N VAL A 99 53.87 -10.57 -1.94
CA VAL A 99 52.52 -10.78 -1.44
C VAL A 99 51.55 -9.80 -2.08
N ASP A 100 50.36 -10.28 -2.42
CA ASP A 100 49.30 -9.45 -3.00
C ASP A 100 48.34 -8.97 -1.88
N VAL A 101 47.90 -7.73 -2.02
CA VAL A 101 46.94 -7.05 -1.15
C VAL A 101 45.78 -6.58 -2.00
N LYS A 102 44.54 -6.95 -1.60
CA LYS A 102 43.35 -6.37 -2.21
C LYS A 102 43.14 -4.95 -1.71
N VAL A 103 42.85 -4.05 -2.63
CA VAL A 103 42.42 -2.67 -2.36
C VAL A 103 41.00 -2.52 -2.87
N GLU A 104 40.12 -1.98 -2.06
CA GLU A 104 38.70 -1.80 -2.40
C GLU A 104 38.32 -0.34 -2.23
N ALA A 105 37.84 0.31 -3.32
CA ALA A 105 37.40 1.69 -3.28
C ALA A 105 36.02 1.80 -2.59
N ASP A 106 35.90 2.70 -1.64
CA ASP A 106 34.63 3.06 -1.05
C ASP A 106 33.93 4.12 -1.93
N VAL A 107 32.99 3.66 -2.74
CA VAL A 107 32.24 4.49 -3.69
C VAL A 107 30.92 5.02 -3.10
N LEU A 108 30.64 4.72 -1.83
CA LEU A 108 29.41 5.16 -1.19
C LEU A 108 29.34 6.68 -1.12
N GLY A 109 28.30 7.24 -1.71
CA GLY A 109 28.07 8.69 -1.73
C GLY A 109 28.92 9.49 -2.73
N LEU A 110 29.72 8.84 -3.58
CA LEU A 110 30.43 9.51 -4.67
C LEU A 110 29.48 9.94 -5.79
N ASP A 111 29.79 11.04 -6.43
CA ASP A 111 29.21 11.45 -7.72
C ASP A 111 29.99 10.79 -8.89
N SER A 112 29.42 10.85 -10.09
CA SER A 112 30.19 10.44 -11.27
C SER A 112 31.41 11.33 -11.48
N GLY A 113 32.57 10.74 -11.70
CA GLY A 113 33.80 11.49 -11.87
C GLY A 113 35.04 10.62 -11.88
N GLU A 114 36.18 11.30 -12.03
CA GLU A 114 37.49 10.69 -11.94
C GLU A 114 38.06 10.89 -10.55
N TYR A 115 38.52 9.82 -9.97
CA TYR A 115 39.05 9.76 -8.61
C TYR A 115 40.39 9.04 -8.57
N GLN A 116 41.09 9.19 -7.47
CA GLN A 116 42.37 8.51 -7.25
C GLN A 116 42.47 8.12 -5.78
N THR A 117 43.04 6.95 -5.49
CA THR A 117 43.58 6.64 -4.17
C THR A 117 45.08 6.54 -4.23
N ALA A 118 45.76 6.86 -3.14
CA ALA A 118 47.19 6.73 -2.99
C ALA A 118 47.55 5.95 -1.75
N ILE A 119 48.47 4.97 -1.88
CA ILE A 119 48.90 4.10 -0.80
C ILE A 119 50.43 4.14 -0.72
N GLN A 120 50.97 4.26 0.49
CA GLN A 120 52.41 4.29 0.72
C GLN A 120 52.86 3.20 1.72
N ILE A 121 54.10 2.80 1.59
CA ILE A 121 54.78 2.05 2.64
C ILE A 121 55.14 3.03 3.76
N ALA A 122 54.45 2.92 4.91
CA ALA A 122 54.73 3.74 6.08
C ALA A 122 55.99 3.28 6.84
N SER A 123 56.11 1.97 7.04
CA SER A 123 57.26 1.37 7.71
C SER A 123 57.49 -0.08 7.29
N VAL A 124 58.72 -0.55 7.44
CA VAL A 124 59.14 -1.92 7.14
C VAL A 124 59.94 -2.46 8.28
N LYS A 125 59.70 -3.73 8.68
CA LYS A 125 60.53 -4.48 9.64
C LYS A 125 61.08 -5.72 8.93
N GLY A 126 62.40 -5.90 8.95
CA GLY A 126 63.09 -7.03 8.33
C GLY A 126 63.62 -6.75 6.92
N ALA A 127 63.39 -5.55 6.39
CA ALA A 127 63.94 -5.05 5.12
C ALA A 127 64.03 -3.52 5.14
N GLU A 128 64.59 -2.92 4.09
CA GLU A 128 64.59 -1.48 3.87
C GLU A 128 63.51 -1.07 2.85
N LYS A 129 63.00 0.13 2.99
CA LYS A 129 62.01 0.70 2.05
C LYS A 129 62.75 1.16 0.78
N SER A 130 62.24 0.81 -0.41
CA SER A 130 62.77 1.27 -1.68
C SER A 130 62.22 2.65 -2.07
N GLU A 131 62.75 3.25 -3.11
CA GLU A 131 62.23 4.48 -3.70
C GLU A 131 60.78 4.31 -4.22
N ASN A 132 60.42 3.15 -4.78
CA ASN A 132 59.08 2.80 -5.24
C ASN A 132 58.19 2.39 -4.08
N SER A 133 57.82 3.34 -3.26
CA SER A 133 57.10 3.13 -2.02
C SER A 133 55.73 3.83 -1.93
N VAL A 134 55.26 4.40 -3.03
CA VAL A 134 53.94 5.01 -3.19
C VAL A 134 53.36 4.52 -4.52
N VAL A 135 52.09 4.16 -4.49
CA VAL A 135 51.31 3.82 -5.69
C VAL A 135 50.03 4.65 -5.74
N TYR A 136 49.58 4.90 -6.97
CA TYR A 136 48.36 5.62 -7.27
C TYR A 136 47.45 4.71 -8.08
N ILE A 137 46.16 4.63 -7.70
CA ILE A 137 45.16 3.81 -8.37
C ILE A 137 44.01 4.73 -8.75
N ALA A 138 43.72 4.85 -10.04
CA ALA A 138 42.66 5.69 -10.56
C ALA A 138 41.31 4.95 -10.57
N LEU A 139 40.22 5.67 -10.30
CA LEU A 139 38.86 5.20 -10.41
C LEU A 139 38.05 6.13 -11.32
N SER A 140 37.56 5.60 -12.42
CA SER A 140 36.53 6.27 -13.22
C SER A 140 35.17 5.74 -12.74
N TYR A 141 34.46 6.55 -11.94
CA TYR A 141 33.21 6.16 -11.33
C TYR A 141 32.03 6.81 -12.04
N SER A 142 31.05 6.01 -12.39
CA SER A 142 29.79 6.47 -12.99
C SER A 142 28.61 6.10 -12.08
N PHE A 143 28.18 7.06 -11.28
CA PHE A 143 26.96 6.92 -10.49
C PHE A 143 25.75 6.89 -11.43
N LYS A 144 24.95 5.83 -11.33
CA LYS A 144 23.67 5.72 -12.02
C LYS A 144 22.58 5.83 -10.97
N PRO A 145 21.87 6.96 -10.91
CA PRO A 145 20.77 7.11 -9.98
C PRO A 145 19.66 6.08 -10.28
N GLU A 146 19.12 5.48 -9.25
CA GLU A 146 18.01 4.52 -9.36
C GLU A 146 16.70 5.22 -9.04
N VAL A 147 15.71 5.07 -9.94
CA VAL A 147 14.35 5.57 -9.76
C VAL A 147 13.45 4.47 -9.22
N ASN A 148 12.76 4.73 -8.12
CA ASN A 148 11.75 3.86 -7.56
C ASN A 148 10.36 4.53 -7.65
N LEU A 149 9.33 3.69 -7.77
CA LEU A 149 7.92 4.07 -7.90
C LEU A 149 7.17 3.82 -6.61
N TYR A 150 6.36 4.78 -6.19
CA TYR A 150 5.46 4.69 -5.05
C TYR A 150 4.08 5.21 -5.46
N ALA A 151 3.04 4.70 -4.85
CA ALA A 151 1.67 5.17 -5.06
C ALA A 151 0.85 5.01 -3.78
N ASP A 152 -0.28 5.70 -3.72
CA ASP A 152 -1.31 5.40 -2.73
C ASP A 152 -1.79 3.96 -2.89
N ASN A 153 -2.16 3.31 -1.79
CA ASN A 153 -2.59 1.92 -1.83
C ASN A 153 -3.98 1.74 -2.46
N THR A 154 -4.80 2.80 -2.45
CA THR A 154 -6.19 2.78 -2.95
C THR A 154 -6.54 4.08 -3.65
N PHE A 155 -7.44 3.99 -4.65
CA PHE A 155 -8.10 5.16 -5.22
C PHE A 155 -9.01 5.80 -4.17
N ALA A 156 -8.94 7.13 -4.06
CA ALA A 156 -9.85 7.90 -3.22
C ALA A 156 -11.27 8.00 -3.84
N GLY A 157 -12.22 8.55 -3.09
CA GLY A 157 -13.60 8.69 -3.56
C GLY A 157 -13.78 9.58 -4.79
N ASP A 158 -12.85 10.50 -5.04
CA ASP A 158 -12.77 11.30 -6.27
C ASP A 158 -12.14 10.54 -7.44
N LYS A 159 -11.95 9.23 -7.30
CA LYS A 159 -11.39 8.31 -8.30
C LYS A 159 -9.91 8.57 -8.62
N THR A 160 -9.20 9.26 -7.73
CA THR A 160 -7.78 9.58 -7.92
C THR A 160 -6.89 8.86 -6.92
N ALA A 161 -5.61 8.71 -7.27
CA ALA A 161 -4.54 8.24 -6.39
C ALA A 161 -3.25 8.97 -6.73
N LYS A 162 -2.46 9.32 -5.73
CA LYS A 162 -1.15 9.95 -5.94
C LYS A 162 -0.12 8.91 -6.32
N ILE A 163 0.75 9.29 -7.24
CA ILE A 163 1.92 8.53 -7.65
C ILE A 163 3.14 9.41 -7.41
N ARG A 164 4.21 8.82 -6.93
CA ARG A 164 5.49 9.48 -6.71
C ARG A 164 6.63 8.63 -7.27
N VAL A 165 7.50 9.24 -8.06
CA VAL A 165 8.79 8.67 -8.44
C VAL A 165 9.88 9.32 -7.62
N ALA A 166 10.83 8.54 -7.11
CA ALA A 166 11.87 9.05 -6.23
C ALA A 166 13.25 8.45 -6.51
N LEU A 167 14.27 9.28 -6.31
CA LEU A 167 15.69 8.96 -6.32
C LEU A 167 16.21 8.88 -4.88
N ALA A 168 17.14 7.97 -4.60
CA ALA A 168 17.83 7.92 -3.31
C ALA A 168 18.73 9.15 -3.05
N LYS A 169 19.20 9.80 -4.12
CA LYS A 169 20.07 10.99 -4.07
C LYS A 169 19.76 11.89 -5.26
N ALA A 170 19.78 13.21 -5.03
CA ALA A 170 19.64 14.22 -6.08
C ALA A 170 20.74 14.09 -7.14
N THR A 171 20.39 14.42 -8.37
CA THR A 171 21.29 14.38 -9.54
C THR A 171 21.60 15.80 -10.02
N THR A 172 22.68 15.94 -10.78
CA THR A 172 23.06 17.22 -11.43
C THR A 172 22.37 17.45 -12.78
N LYS A 173 21.58 16.47 -13.25
CA LYS A 173 20.81 16.53 -14.50
C LYS A 173 19.37 16.16 -14.20
N ASP A 174 18.47 16.66 -15.02
CA ASP A 174 17.08 16.24 -14.98
C ASP A 174 16.97 14.74 -15.30
N VAL A 175 16.12 14.05 -14.53
CA VAL A 175 15.76 12.64 -14.77
C VAL A 175 14.33 12.59 -15.26
N LYS A 176 14.13 11.99 -16.44
CA LYS A 176 12.78 11.80 -16.97
C LYS A 176 12.32 10.37 -16.73
N VAL A 177 11.06 10.22 -16.36
CA VAL A 177 10.42 8.94 -16.04
C VAL A 177 9.09 8.86 -16.75
N THR A 178 8.89 7.84 -17.57
CA THR A 178 7.62 7.56 -18.22
C THR A 178 6.89 6.47 -17.45
N LEU A 179 5.65 6.75 -17.09
CA LEU A 179 4.73 5.82 -16.40
C LEU A 179 3.64 5.36 -17.36
N ALA A 180 3.21 4.12 -17.21
CA ALA A 180 2.02 3.62 -17.91
C ALA A 180 1.23 2.65 -17.02
N PRO A 181 -0.11 2.62 -17.14
CA PRO A 181 -0.92 1.56 -16.56
C PRO A 181 -0.66 0.25 -17.28
N ALA A 182 -0.68 -0.87 -16.55
CA ALA A 182 -0.57 -2.19 -17.14
C ALA A 182 -1.77 -2.47 -18.06
N ALA A 183 -1.52 -3.19 -19.15
CA ALA A 183 -2.52 -3.44 -20.20
C ALA A 183 -3.67 -4.37 -19.73
N ASP A 184 -3.47 -5.14 -18.68
CA ASP A 184 -4.42 -6.08 -18.09
C ASP A 184 -5.22 -5.51 -16.92
N ASN A 185 -5.10 -4.20 -16.64
CA ASN A 185 -5.95 -3.54 -15.65
C ASN A 185 -7.43 -3.68 -16.03
N LYS A 186 -8.26 -4.07 -15.06
CA LYS A 186 -9.69 -4.32 -15.28
C LYS A 186 -10.45 -3.08 -15.74
N TYR A 187 -10.11 -1.92 -15.18
CA TYR A 187 -10.70 -0.63 -15.53
C TYR A 187 -9.62 0.30 -16.10
N THR A 188 -10.04 1.24 -16.92
CA THR A 188 -9.13 2.22 -17.52
C THR A 188 -8.52 3.12 -16.44
N VAL A 189 -7.20 3.20 -16.43
CA VAL A 189 -6.45 4.15 -15.58
C VAL A 189 -5.71 5.13 -16.47
N THR A 190 -5.81 6.41 -16.18
CA THR A 190 -5.05 7.48 -16.83
C THR A 190 -4.07 8.08 -15.83
N ILE A 191 -2.89 8.51 -16.30
CA ILE A 191 -1.84 9.10 -15.47
C ILE A 191 -1.54 10.51 -15.98
N ALA A 192 -1.57 11.49 -15.11
CA ALA A 192 -1.31 12.88 -15.48
C ALA A 192 -0.33 13.56 -14.48
N PRO A 193 0.84 14.03 -14.93
CA PRO A 193 1.45 13.76 -16.23
C PRO A 193 1.99 12.32 -16.35
N ALA A 194 1.91 11.69 -17.53
CA ALA A 194 2.46 10.36 -17.75
C ALA A 194 4.00 10.38 -17.88
N GLU A 195 4.57 11.49 -18.30
CA GLU A 195 6.01 11.76 -18.31
C GLU A 195 6.35 12.75 -17.20
N LEU A 196 7.15 12.29 -16.23
CA LEU A 196 7.59 13.05 -15.07
C LEU A 196 9.03 13.49 -15.24
N THR A 197 9.36 14.68 -14.76
CA THR A 197 10.73 15.17 -14.69
C THR A 197 11.11 15.44 -13.24
N ILE A 198 12.08 14.68 -12.71
CA ILE A 198 12.76 15.02 -11.46
C ILE A 198 13.85 16.02 -11.83
N ALA A 199 13.66 17.28 -11.50
CA ALA A 199 14.60 18.33 -11.86
C ALA A 199 15.97 18.15 -11.16
N ALA A 200 17.02 18.64 -11.79
CA ALA A 200 18.34 18.64 -11.20
C ALA A 200 18.32 19.26 -9.78
N GLY A 201 18.95 18.59 -8.84
CA GLY A 201 18.93 18.97 -7.42
C GLY A 201 17.70 18.53 -6.62
N GLN A 202 16.68 17.95 -7.26
CA GLN A 202 15.51 17.37 -6.61
C GLN A 202 15.65 15.85 -6.52
N THR A 203 14.83 15.23 -5.65
CA THR A 203 14.83 13.77 -5.44
C THR A 203 13.52 13.11 -5.79
N GLU A 204 12.46 13.86 -6.12
CA GLU A 204 11.15 13.30 -6.41
C GLU A 204 10.33 14.14 -7.39
N ALA A 205 9.35 13.49 -8.02
CA ALA A 205 8.28 14.13 -8.79
C ALA A 205 6.98 13.34 -8.61
N GLU A 206 5.83 14.01 -8.75
CA GLU A 206 4.51 13.46 -8.51
C GLU A 206 3.63 13.49 -9.77
N ALA A 207 2.74 12.53 -9.86
CA ALA A 207 1.65 12.45 -10.82
C ALA A 207 0.36 12.00 -10.10
N VAL A 208 -0.75 12.08 -10.81
CA VAL A 208 -2.05 11.58 -10.35
C VAL A 208 -2.53 10.50 -11.31
N ALA A 209 -2.87 9.34 -10.76
CA ALA A 209 -3.64 8.32 -11.46
C ALA A 209 -5.14 8.61 -11.28
N THR A 210 -5.92 8.51 -12.35
CA THR A 210 -7.37 8.61 -12.31
C THR A 210 -7.96 7.35 -12.92
N ILE A 211 -8.93 6.73 -12.23
CA ILE A 211 -9.65 5.55 -12.72
C ILE A 211 -10.99 5.94 -13.32
N GLU A 212 -11.30 5.39 -14.49
CA GLU A 212 -12.60 5.54 -15.14
C GLU A 212 -13.46 4.31 -14.82
N LEU A 213 -14.64 4.54 -14.24
CA LEU A 213 -15.55 3.48 -13.85
C LEU A 213 -16.70 3.36 -14.86
N PRO A 214 -17.06 2.12 -15.28
CA PRO A 214 -18.27 1.89 -16.08
C PRO A 214 -19.54 2.11 -15.24
N GLU A 215 -20.71 2.06 -15.88
CA GLU A 215 -22.01 2.14 -15.18
C GLU A 215 -22.20 1.04 -14.13
N SER A 216 -21.62 -0.13 -14.36
CA SER A 216 -21.66 -1.27 -13.43
C SER A 216 -20.26 -1.61 -12.97
N VAL A 217 -20.00 -1.44 -11.68
CA VAL A 217 -18.73 -1.76 -11.04
C VAL A 217 -18.92 -2.95 -10.12
N GLU A 218 -17.99 -3.88 -10.14
CA GLU A 218 -18.01 -5.05 -9.27
C GLU A 218 -17.69 -4.63 -7.82
N ILE A 219 -18.53 -5.09 -6.88
CA ILE A 219 -18.29 -4.85 -5.46
C ILE A 219 -17.08 -5.66 -4.99
N GLY A 220 -16.15 -5.00 -4.32
CA GLY A 220 -14.96 -5.63 -3.79
C GLY A 220 -13.69 -4.81 -4.02
N VAL A 221 -12.55 -5.48 -3.96
CA VAL A 221 -11.24 -4.86 -4.17
C VAL A 221 -10.66 -5.39 -5.49
N THR A 222 -10.35 -4.47 -6.39
CA THR A 222 -9.76 -4.78 -7.70
C THR A 222 -8.41 -4.09 -7.83
N PRO A 223 -7.29 -4.81 -8.00
CA PRO A 223 -5.96 -4.21 -8.15
C PRO A 223 -5.78 -3.62 -9.55
N HIS A 224 -5.06 -2.49 -9.62
CA HIS A 224 -4.62 -1.85 -10.84
C HIS A 224 -3.13 -1.56 -10.73
N VAL A 225 -2.37 -1.96 -11.73
CA VAL A 225 -0.92 -1.89 -11.74
C VAL A 225 -0.46 -0.72 -12.61
N ILE A 226 0.57 -0.02 -12.13
CA ILE A 226 1.25 1.05 -12.84
C ILE A 226 2.74 0.71 -12.87
N ASP A 227 3.36 0.92 -14.03
CA ASP A 227 4.76 0.57 -14.28
C ASP A 227 5.60 1.78 -14.67
N ILE A 228 6.88 1.78 -14.28
CA ILE A 228 7.89 2.59 -14.93
C ILE A 228 8.23 1.94 -16.28
N VAL A 229 7.89 2.61 -17.38
CA VAL A 229 8.15 2.11 -18.74
C VAL A 229 9.56 2.49 -19.18
N GLU A 230 9.93 3.77 -19.02
CA GLU A 230 11.22 4.32 -19.49
C GLU A 230 11.81 5.27 -18.46
N VAL A 231 13.15 5.33 -18.44
CA VAL A 231 13.91 6.26 -17.60
C VAL A 231 15.06 6.85 -18.42
N GLU A 232 15.19 8.18 -18.41
CA GLU A 232 16.30 8.90 -19.04
C GLU A 232 17.19 9.55 -17.95
N ASN A 233 18.51 9.48 -18.11
CA ASN A 233 19.55 9.96 -17.18
C ASN A 233 19.60 9.24 -15.81
N ALA A 234 18.91 8.10 -15.69
CA ALA A 234 18.91 7.23 -14.52
C ALA A 234 18.68 5.78 -14.97
N VAL A 235 18.57 4.86 -14.04
CA VAL A 235 18.17 3.47 -14.28
C VAL A 235 16.95 3.13 -13.41
N LYS A 236 16.20 2.11 -13.81
CA LYS A 236 15.11 1.57 -12.98
C LYS A 236 15.69 0.97 -11.71
N GLY A 237 15.13 1.35 -10.57
CA GLY A 237 15.47 0.82 -9.26
C GLY A 237 14.84 -0.55 -8.97
N LYS A 238 14.71 -0.88 -7.71
CA LYS A 238 14.14 -2.16 -7.27
C LYS A 238 12.62 -2.17 -7.30
N VAL A 239 11.98 -1.02 -7.12
CA VAL A 239 10.53 -0.86 -7.12
C VAL A 239 10.13 -0.13 -8.39
N THR A 240 9.72 -0.89 -9.41
CA THR A 240 9.37 -0.37 -10.74
C THR A 240 7.89 -0.46 -11.04
N THR A 241 7.14 -1.11 -10.17
CA THR A 241 5.68 -1.29 -10.24
C THR A 241 5.03 -0.83 -8.97
N ALA A 242 3.83 -0.26 -9.08
CA ALA A 242 2.97 0.06 -7.95
C ALA A 242 1.56 -0.49 -8.20
N THR A 243 0.92 -0.99 -7.15
CA THR A 243 -0.46 -1.45 -7.21
C THR A 243 -1.35 -0.48 -6.47
N ILE A 244 -2.39 0.01 -7.13
CA ILE A 244 -3.43 0.85 -6.56
C ILE A 244 -4.73 0.06 -6.59
N ASN A 245 -5.34 -0.19 -5.45
CA ASN A 245 -6.58 -0.94 -5.36
C ASN A 245 -7.79 -0.02 -5.59
N LEU A 246 -8.72 -0.46 -6.41
CA LEU A 246 -10.07 0.07 -6.36
C LEU A 246 -10.85 -0.71 -5.30
N ALA A 247 -11.14 -0.07 -4.18
CA ALA A 247 -12.08 -0.60 -3.19
C ALA A 247 -13.46 0.00 -3.48
N TYR A 248 -14.36 -0.78 -4.03
CA TYR A 248 -15.69 -0.31 -4.40
C TYR A 248 -16.78 -1.07 -3.61
N PRO A 249 -17.76 -0.38 -3.00
CA PRO A 249 -18.02 1.07 -3.04
C PRO A 249 -16.92 1.88 -2.32
N PHE A 250 -16.81 3.15 -2.69
CA PHE A 250 -15.87 4.04 -2.02
C PHE A 250 -16.24 4.27 -0.56
N SER A 251 -15.22 4.41 0.28
CA SER A 251 -15.37 4.67 1.71
C SER A 251 -15.45 6.17 1.99
N TYR A 252 -16.44 6.57 2.78
CA TYR A 252 -16.63 7.96 3.19
C TYR A 252 -16.93 8.05 4.67
N ALA A 253 -16.41 9.09 5.33
CA ALA A 253 -16.93 9.54 6.59
C ALA A 253 -18.22 10.34 6.34
N ILE A 254 -19.26 10.05 7.09
CA ILE A 254 -20.57 10.72 7.07
C ILE A 254 -20.78 11.43 8.41
N THR A 255 -21.35 12.61 8.39
CA THR A 255 -21.79 13.29 9.61
C THR A 255 -23.24 12.92 9.87
N ILE A 256 -23.55 12.43 11.07
CA ILE A 256 -24.94 12.10 11.45
C ILE A 256 -25.55 13.34 12.10
N ASP A 257 -26.13 14.22 11.30
CA ASP A 257 -26.66 15.53 11.74
C ASP A 257 -28.05 15.86 11.20
N GLY A 258 -28.63 14.96 10.39
CA GLY A 258 -29.94 15.16 9.75
C GLY A 258 -29.85 15.94 8.43
N ASP A 259 -28.66 16.29 7.97
CA ASP A 259 -28.39 16.76 6.60
C ASP A 259 -27.89 15.57 5.75
N PHE A 260 -28.79 15.03 4.94
CA PHE A 260 -28.54 13.82 4.17
C PHE A 260 -27.74 14.08 2.88
N SER A 261 -27.24 15.29 2.66
CA SER A 261 -26.46 15.64 1.45
C SER A 261 -25.13 14.91 1.36
N ASP A 262 -24.56 14.50 2.49
CA ASP A 262 -23.36 13.67 2.56
C ASP A 262 -23.50 12.33 1.80
N TRP A 263 -24.73 11.85 1.64
CA TRP A 263 -25.04 10.59 0.98
C TRP A 263 -25.11 10.67 -0.55
N ASP A 264 -24.94 11.85 -1.13
CA ASP A 264 -24.96 12.06 -2.58
C ASP A 264 -23.56 12.00 -3.23
N LYS A 265 -22.57 11.48 -2.48
CA LYS A 265 -21.20 11.28 -2.97
C LYS A 265 -21.13 10.16 -4.00
N ASP A 266 -20.28 10.33 -5.00
CA ASP A 266 -20.03 9.33 -6.04
C ASP A 266 -19.50 8.01 -5.46
N GLY A 267 -19.97 6.89 -6.00
CA GLY A 267 -19.47 5.56 -5.62
C GLY A 267 -20.04 4.99 -4.34
N ILE A 268 -20.96 5.70 -3.64
CA ILE A 268 -21.77 5.07 -2.58
C ILE A 268 -22.83 4.20 -3.25
N ILE A 269 -22.75 2.88 -3.05
CA ILE A 269 -23.73 1.97 -3.65
C ILE A 269 -25.11 2.20 -3.05
N THR A 270 -26.08 2.28 -3.97
CA THR A 270 -27.49 2.41 -3.64
C THR A 270 -28.22 1.11 -3.94
N TYR A 271 -28.87 0.57 -2.91
CA TYR A 271 -29.82 -0.53 -3.02
C TYR A 271 -31.22 0.07 -3.08
N SER A 272 -31.87 -0.04 -4.23
CA SER A 272 -33.20 0.52 -4.44
C SER A 272 -34.26 -0.57 -4.45
N LEU A 273 -35.45 -0.23 -4.02
CA LEU A 273 -36.63 -1.08 -4.19
C LEU A 273 -36.85 -1.30 -5.69
N PRO A 274 -36.93 -2.55 -6.17
CA PRO A 274 -37.20 -2.83 -7.57
C PRO A 274 -38.54 -2.21 -8.01
N GLU A 275 -38.58 -1.64 -9.20
CA GLU A 275 -39.78 -1.00 -9.76
C GLU A 275 -40.96 -2.00 -9.81
N GLY A 276 -42.14 -1.52 -9.45
CA GLY A 276 -43.36 -2.33 -9.44
C GLY A 276 -43.46 -3.30 -8.27
N THR A 277 -42.50 -3.31 -7.32
CA THR A 277 -42.59 -4.15 -6.12
C THR A 277 -43.77 -3.72 -5.25
N VAL A 278 -44.62 -4.68 -4.91
CA VAL A 278 -45.84 -4.50 -4.09
C VAL A 278 -45.77 -5.18 -2.74
N LEU A 279 -44.77 -6.07 -2.55
CA LEU A 279 -44.54 -6.76 -1.29
C LEU A 279 -43.48 -5.99 -0.50
N TYR A 280 -43.77 -5.66 0.76
CA TYR A 280 -42.87 -4.90 1.64
C TYR A 280 -42.29 -3.61 1.06
N PRO A 281 -43.11 -2.71 0.51
CA PRO A 281 -42.64 -1.61 -0.30
C PRO A 281 -42.24 -0.34 0.48
N MET A 282 -42.22 -0.37 1.82
CA MET A 282 -42.05 0.85 2.63
C MET A 282 -40.65 1.42 2.58
N ILE A 283 -39.62 0.58 2.46
CA ILE A 283 -38.23 1.05 2.27
C ILE A 283 -37.98 1.21 0.78
N ARG A 284 -37.59 2.40 0.37
CA ARG A 284 -37.41 2.74 -1.05
C ARG A 284 -35.95 2.66 -1.48
N LYS A 285 -35.05 3.00 -0.58
CA LYS A 285 -33.63 3.08 -0.85
C LYS A 285 -32.81 2.79 0.40
N MET A 286 -31.65 2.20 0.22
CA MET A 286 -30.64 2.01 1.26
C MET A 286 -29.26 2.30 0.67
N LYS A 287 -28.41 2.98 1.43
CA LYS A 287 -27.01 3.22 1.08
C LYS A 287 -26.12 2.81 2.25
N LEU A 288 -24.91 2.35 1.93
CA LEU A 288 -23.89 1.95 2.90
C LEU A 288 -22.54 2.53 2.52
N THR A 289 -21.82 3.02 3.50
CA THR A 289 -20.43 3.43 3.40
C THR A 289 -19.76 3.29 4.77
N GLY A 290 -18.47 3.64 4.87
CA GLY A 290 -17.77 3.63 6.14
C GLY A 290 -16.37 4.18 6.03
N ASP A 291 -15.73 4.35 7.16
CA ASP A 291 -14.33 4.74 7.28
C ASP A 291 -13.56 3.71 8.13
N SER A 292 -12.35 4.03 8.56
CA SER A 292 -11.51 3.13 9.37
C SER A 292 -12.07 2.83 10.76
N LYS A 293 -13.08 3.57 11.24
CA LYS A 293 -13.65 3.45 12.59
C LYS A 293 -15.14 3.24 12.63
N THR A 294 -15.85 3.63 11.58
CA THR A 294 -17.33 3.72 11.60
C THR A 294 -17.90 3.16 10.31
N VAL A 295 -19.03 2.46 10.41
CA VAL A 295 -19.90 2.11 9.28
C VAL A 295 -21.15 2.97 9.36
N TYR A 296 -21.65 3.41 8.22
CA TYR A 296 -22.80 4.27 8.10
C TYR A 296 -23.86 3.62 7.21
N LEU A 297 -25.11 3.70 7.63
CA LEU A 297 -26.30 3.22 6.93
C LEU A 297 -27.25 4.39 6.73
N TYR A 298 -27.72 4.57 5.49
CA TYR A 298 -28.79 5.47 5.14
C TYR A 298 -29.94 4.68 4.54
N PHE A 299 -31.18 5.09 4.80
CA PHE A 299 -32.32 4.57 4.08
C PHE A 299 -33.47 5.58 3.96
N GLU A 300 -34.23 5.41 2.87
CA GLU A 300 -35.45 6.17 2.60
C GLU A 300 -36.68 5.28 2.78
N PHE A 301 -37.71 5.82 3.40
CA PHE A 301 -38.97 5.13 3.62
C PHE A 301 -40.18 6.04 3.38
N VAL A 302 -41.35 5.47 3.28
CA VAL A 302 -42.60 6.21 3.07
C VAL A 302 -43.58 5.94 4.23
N ASP A 303 -44.54 6.87 4.39
CA ASP A 303 -45.60 6.70 5.40
C ASP A 303 -46.47 5.46 5.09
N PRO A 304 -46.47 4.45 5.95
CA PRO A 304 -47.28 3.25 5.76
C PRO A 304 -48.78 3.54 5.69
N GLY A 305 -49.25 4.67 6.23
CA GLY A 305 -50.64 5.11 6.13
C GLY A 305 -51.08 5.59 4.75
N THR A 306 -50.11 5.88 3.84
CA THR A 306 -50.40 6.43 2.54
C THR A 306 -50.40 5.43 1.39
N ILE A 307 -49.88 4.23 1.60
CA ILE A 307 -49.82 3.18 0.57
C ILE A 307 -50.48 1.88 1.05
N GLU A 308 -51.06 1.19 0.07
CA GLU A 308 -51.51 -0.17 0.25
C GLU A 308 -50.37 -1.13 -0.06
N TYR A 309 -50.18 -2.13 0.78
CA TYR A 309 -49.19 -3.15 0.62
C TYR A 309 -49.74 -4.54 0.87
N TYR A 310 -49.06 -5.56 0.39
CA TYR A 310 -49.48 -6.93 0.54
C TYR A 310 -48.77 -7.60 1.71
N SER A 311 -49.56 -8.11 2.64
CA SER A 311 -49.04 -8.91 3.77
C SER A 311 -48.87 -10.36 3.32
N SER A 312 -47.67 -10.90 3.40
CA SER A 312 -47.36 -12.27 3.01
C SER A 312 -48.15 -13.33 3.80
N ASN A 313 -48.45 -13.07 5.06
CA ASN A 313 -49.08 -14.05 5.94
C ASN A 313 -50.58 -14.28 5.64
N LYS A 314 -51.23 -13.31 5.02
CA LYS A 314 -52.69 -13.39 4.84
C LYS A 314 -53.17 -13.24 3.42
N LYS A 315 -52.26 -12.99 2.46
CA LYS A 315 -52.64 -12.72 1.06
C LYS A 315 -53.69 -11.62 0.91
N GLU A 316 -53.69 -10.65 1.81
CA GLU A 316 -54.60 -9.52 1.84
C GLU A 316 -53.85 -8.22 1.62
N VAL A 317 -54.48 -7.32 0.86
CA VAL A 317 -54.02 -5.93 0.74
C VAL A 317 -54.30 -5.25 2.08
N ARG A 318 -53.28 -4.61 2.63
CA ARG A 318 -53.34 -3.85 3.86
C ARG A 318 -52.92 -2.43 3.66
N LYS A 319 -53.29 -1.59 4.60
CA LYS A 319 -52.85 -0.23 4.75
C LYS A 319 -52.32 -0.07 6.16
N GLY A 320 -51.13 0.44 6.34
CA GLY A 320 -50.57 0.72 7.65
C GLY A 320 -51.25 1.92 8.32
N GLU A 321 -50.85 2.16 9.56
CA GLU A 321 -51.27 3.37 10.26
C GLU A 321 -50.36 4.54 9.86
N PRO A 322 -50.91 5.78 9.86
CA PRO A 322 -50.09 6.97 9.56
C PRO A 322 -48.91 7.13 10.53
N LEU A 323 -47.77 7.56 10.05
CA LEU A 323 -46.55 7.76 10.84
C LEU A 323 -46.78 8.65 12.07
N ALA A 324 -47.61 9.69 11.96
CA ALA A 324 -47.87 10.64 13.05
C ALA A 324 -48.50 9.98 14.31
N SER A 325 -48.96 8.74 14.24
CA SER A 325 -49.61 8.05 15.33
C SER A 325 -48.84 6.84 15.90
N ASN A 326 -47.75 6.44 15.28
CA ASN A 326 -47.06 5.19 15.58
C ASN A 326 -45.54 5.28 15.76
N THR A 327 -45.01 4.35 16.55
CA THR A 327 -43.61 3.95 16.47
C THR A 327 -43.45 3.00 15.29
N LEU A 328 -42.49 3.24 14.42
CA LEU A 328 -42.14 2.36 13.32
C LEU A 328 -40.99 1.43 13.75
N PRO A 329 -41.30 0.17 14.06
CA PRO A 329 -40.28 -0.79 14.48
C PRO A 329 -39.32 -1.11 13.32
N ILE A 330 -38.05 -1.26 13.67
CA ILE A 330 -37.02 -1.61 12.74
C ILE A 330 -36.16 -2.77 13.26
N ASP A 331 -35.82 -3.67 12.36
CA ASP A 331 -34.75 -4.65 12.55
C ASP A 331 -33.60 -4.33 11.62
N ILE A 332 -32.38 -4.35 12.17
CA ILE A 332 -31.14 -4.26 11.38
C ILE A 332 -30.33 -5.52 11.62
N TRP A 333 -30.06 -6.25 10.57
CA TRP A 333 -29.25 -7.46 10.57
C TRP A 333 -27.87 -7.18 10.01
N ILE A 334 -26.82 -7.63 10.74
CA ILE A 334 -25.44 -7.33 10.40
C ILE A 334 -24.60 -8.60 10.44
N ASP A 335 -23.97 -8.91 9.32
CA ASP A 335 -22.82 -9.78 9.23
C ASP A 335 -21.59 -8.88 9.30
N ALA A 336 -20.94 -8.93 10.47
CA ALA A 336 -19.91 -7.96 10.83
C ALA A 336 -18.52 -8.25 10.21
N ASP A 337 -18.28 -9.48 9.79
CA ASP A 337 -17.01 -9.91 9.20
C ASP A 337 -17.11 -10.26 7.70
N GLY A 338 -18.33 -10.19 7.14
CA GLY A 338 -18.59 -10.50 5.74
C GLY A 338 -18.43 -11.97 5.37
N ASN A 339 -18.49 -12.86 6.38
CA ASN A 339 -18.27 -14.29 6.23
C ASN A 339 -19.53 -15.08 6.61
N ILE A 340 -20.21 -15.64 5.63
CA ILE A 340 -21.43 -16.45 5.83
C ILE A 340 -21.22 -17.73 6.64
N GLU A 341 -19.99 -18.15 6.87
CA GLU A 341 -19.64 -19.33 7.62
C GLU A 341 -19.53 -19.10 9.14
N THR A 342 -19.56 -17.83 9.56
CA THR A 342 -19.57 -17.41 10.97
C THR A 342 -20.96 -16.92 11.35
N GLY A 343 -21.16 -16.56 12.61
CA GLY A 343 -22.41 -15.97 13.08
C GLY A 343 -23.65 -16.87 13.01
N CYS A 344 -24.80 -16.25 13.09
CA CYS A 344 -26.10 -16.92 13.08
C CYS A 344 -26.56 -17.28 11.67
N TYR A 345 -27.19 -18.47 11.56
CA TYR A 345 -27.56 -19.03 10.27
C TYR A 345 -28.75 -18.31 9.59
N VAL A 346 -29.79 -17.97 10.32
CA VAL A 346 -31.02 -17.37 9.77
C VAL A 346 -31.55 -16.26 10.67
N ALA A 347 -31.94 -15.14 10.06
CA ALA A 347 -32.65 -14.07 10.74
C ALA A 347 -34.15 -14.35 10.85
N THR A 348 -34.55 -15.46 11.45
CA THR A 348 -35.94 -15.71 11.72
C THR A 348 -36.25 -15.40 13.16
N THR A 349 -36.97 -14.34 13.37
CA THR A 349 -37.71 -14.15 14.60
C THR A 349 -39.12 -14.65 14.36
N ASP A 350 -39.60 -15.54 15.21
CA ASP A 350 -40.97 -16.00 15.24
C ASP A 350 -41.53 -16.62 13.95
N ASN A 351 -42.25 -17.70 14.05
CA ASN A 351 -43.20 -18.33 13.16
C ASN A 351 -43.55 -17.68 11.80
N GLU A 352 -42.99 -16.53 11.50
CA GLU A 352 -42.98 -15.96 10.20
C GLU A 352 -41.96 -16.72 9.37
N THR A 353 -42.30 -17.87 8.90
CA THR A 353 -41.69 -18.61 7.78
C THR A 353 -41.61 -17.74 6.54
N VAL A 354 -41.42 -16.46 6.69
CA VAL A 354 -41.53 -15.49 5.65
C VAL A 354 -40.25 -14.71 5.52
N TYR A 355 -39.31 -15.47 5.04
CA TYR A 355 -38.40 -15.00 4.01
C TYR A 355 -37.59 -13.76 4.33
N PRO A 356 -36.42 -13.93 4.84
CA PRO A 356 -35.41 -13.03 4.31
C PRO A 356 -35.44 -13.22 2.78
N PRO A 357 -35.56 -12.15 1.99
CA PRO A 357 -35.49 -12.22 0.52
C PRO A 357 -34.09 -12.60 0.01
N TYR A 358 -33.31 -13.27 0.84
CA TYR A 358 -31.87 -13.46 0.63
C TYR A 358 -31.59 -14.84 0.04
N ALA A 359 -30.66 -14.87 -0.90
CA ALA A 359 -30.32 -16.07 -1.67
C ALA A 359 -29.59 -17.13 -0.82
N GLN A 360 -29.09 -16.77 0.36
CA GLN A 360 -28.23 -17.63 1.15
C GLN A 360 -28.98 -18.24 2.32
N ASP A 361 -28.85 -19.54 2.49
CA ASP A 361 -29.40 -20.26 3.65
C ASP A 361 -28.73 -19.85 4.95
N ASN A 362 -27.47 -19.34 4.89
CA ASN A 362 -26.76 -18.80 6.03
C ASN A 362 -26.49 -17.31 5.80
N MET A 363 -27.00 -16.45 6.67
CA MET A 363 -26.76 -15.02 6.60
C MET A 363 -25.46 -14.60 7.29
N GLY A 364 -24.90 -15.45 8.15
CA GLY A 364 -23.65 -15.15 8.86
C GLY A 364 -23.76 -13.99 9.84
N LEU A 365 -24.85 -13.89 10.59
CA LEU A 365 -25.14 -12.72 11.42
C LEU A 365 -24.38 -12.76 12.75
N GLU A 366 -23.60 -11.73 13.05
CA GLU A 366 -23.09 -11.47 14.39
C GLU A 366 -24.00 -10.56 15.18
N TRP A 367 -24.77 -9.70 14.51
CA TRP A 367 -25.61 -8.73 15.19
C TRP A 367 -27.02 -8.67 14.66
N TYR A 368 -27.95 -8.50 15.59
CA TYR A 368 -29.35 -8.19 15.37
C TYR A 368 -29.71 -6.99 16.23
N ILE A 369 -30.22 -5.93 15.62
CA ILE A 369 -30.65 -4.72 16.28
C ILE A 369 -32.16 -4.61 16.12
N GLU A 370 -32.87 -4.57 17.21
CA GLU A 370 -34.32 -4.44 17.25
C GLU A 370 -34.73 -3.17 18.01
N GLY A 371 -35.68 -2.44 17.48
CA GLY A 371 -36.18 -1.24 18.13
C GLY A 371 -37.17 -0.47 17.28
N GLY A 372 -37.25 0.82 17.44
CA GLY A 372 -38.16 1.64 16.67
C GLY A 372 -37.79 3.11 16.62
N PHE A 373 -38.27 3.77 15.58
CA PHE A 373 -38.29 5.23 15.52
C PHE A 373 -39.44 5.72 16.40
N HIS A 374 -39.19 6.66 17.30
CA HIS A 374 -40.27 7.43 17.88
C HIS A 374 -40.69 8.51 16.92
N MET A 375 -41.87 8.33 16.35
CA MET A 375 -42.43 9.25 15.40
C MET A 375 -43.29 10.27 16.13
N GLY A 376 -42.62 11.28 16.65
CA GLY A 376 -43.23 12.53 17.02
C GLY A 376 -42.91 13.59 16.01
N ASN A 377 -43.62 14.67 15.97
CA ASN A 377 -43.32 15.80 15.10
C ASN A 377 -42.46 16.81 15.88
N PRO A 378 -41.20 17.02 15.57
CA PRO A 378 -40.37 16.39 14.54
C PRO A 378 -39.80 15.02 14.97
N PHE A 379 -39.46 14.17 13.98
CA PHE A 379 -38.67 12.95 14.21
C PHE A 379 -37.28 13.35 14.70
N THR A 380 -36.87 12.83 15.83
CA THR A 380 -35.65 13.37 16.42
C THR A 380 -34.56 12.35 16.68
N ASP A 381 -34.85 11.07 16.83
CA ASP A 381 -33.81 10.09 17.09
C ASP A 381 -34.27 8.62 17.04
N PHE A 382 -33.31 7.71 16.94
CA PHE A 382 -33.49 6.30 17.22
C PHE A 382 -33.45 6.08 18.74
N THR A 383 -34.55 5.83 19.36
CA THR A 383 -34.61 5.53 20.79
C THR A 383 -35.16 4.13 21.03
N GLY A 384 -34.67 3.47 22.07
CA GLY A 384 -35.16 2.17 22.50
C GLY A 384 -34.67 0.97 21.67
N LEU A 385 -33.57 1.11 20.93
CA LEU A 385 -32.96 0.02 20.20
C LEU A 385 -32.20 -0.92 21.15
N THR A 386 -32.33 -2.23 20.91
CA THR A 386 -31.58 -3.27 21.61
C THR A 386 -30.69 -4.01 20.62
N ALA A 387 -29.42 -4.11 20.94
CA ALA A 387 -28.46 -4.87 20.14
C ALA A 387 -28.23 -6.25 20.76
N TYR A 388 -28.27 -7.28 19.93
CA TYR A 388 -27.98 -8.67 20.30
C TYR A 388 -26.76 -9.16 19.54
N PHE A 389 -25.84 -9.80 20.23
CA PHE A 389 -24.67 -10.42 19.65
C PHE A 389 -24.81 -11.94 19.60
N TYR A 390 -24.51 -12.53 18.46
CA TYR A 390 -24.52 -13.97 18.23
C TYR A 390 -23.12 -14.53 18.20
N GLY A 391 -22.78 -15.36 19.18
CA GLY A 391 -21.44 -15.92 19.36
C GLY A 391 -21.18 -17.21 18.60
N GLY A 392 -22.09 -17.72 17.76
CA GLY A 392 -21.92 -18.99 17.08
C GLY A 392 -22.97 -19.30 16.02
N LYS A 393 -22.80 -20.44 15.34
CA LYS A 393 -23.77 -20.96 14.36
C LYS A 393 -24.98 -21.57 15.07
N ASP A 394 -26.15 -20.99 14.88
CA ASP A 394 -27.43 -21.59 15.26
C ASP A 394 -28.30 -21.70 14.00
N LYS A 395 -28.71 -22.93 13.68
CA LYS A 395 -29.55 -23.20 12.51
C LYS A 395 -31.04 -23.03 12.79
N ASP A 396 -31.44 -23.08 14.04
CA ASP A 396 -32.82 -23.38 14.36
C ASP A 396 -33.63 -22.20 14.86
N ASN A 397 -33.04 -21.23 15.51
CA ASN A 397 -33.72 -19.98 15.89
C ASN A 397 -32.83 -19.03 16.69
N VAL A 398 -32.86 -17.79 16.35
CA VAL A 398 -32.18 -16.68 16.99
C VAL A 398 -32.50 -16.57 18.47
N TRP A 399 -33.75 -16.87 18.88
CA TRP A 399 -34.24 -16.69 20.23
C TRP A 399 -34.14 -17.95 21.10
N SER A 400 -34.07 -19.13 20.52
CA SER A 400 -34.21 -20.38 21.30
C SER A 400 -32.87 -21.01 21.69
N GLY A 401 -31.77 -20.65 21.06
CA GLY A 401 -30.50 -21.35 21.21
C GLY A 401 -29.63 -20.90 22.37
N GLY A 402 -29.96 -19.84 23.07
CA GLY A 402 -29.10 -19.26 24.11
C GLY A 402 -27.78 -18.67 23.61
N LEU A 403 -27.64 -18.56 22.31
CA LEU A 403 -26.44 -17.96 21.64
C LEU A 403 -26.54 -16.45 21.49
N ALA A 404 -27.77 -15.91 21.55
CA ALA A 404 -28.01 -14.47 21.56
C ALA A 404 -27.75 -13.91 22.96
N SER A 405 -26.95 -12.90 23.06
CA SER A 405 -26.76 -12.14 24.29
C SER A 405 -26.98 -10.66 24.01
N GLN A 406 -27.72 -10.01 24.91
CA GLN A 406 -27.83 -8.55 24.83
C GLN A 406 -26.46 -7.94 24.98
N ALA A 407 -26.10 -7.06 24.07
CA ALA A 407 -24.75 -6.46 24.01
C ALA A 407 -24.44 -5.48 25.17
N GLY A 408 -25.40 -5.26 26.05
CA GLY A 408 -25.31 -4.25 27.10
C GLY A 408 -25.73 -2.87 26.62
N ASN A 409 -25.47 -1.87 27.45
CA ASN A 409 -25.76 -0.49 27.08
C ASN A 409 -24.72 0.01 26.10
N TYR A 410 -25.15 0.54 24.98
CA TYR A 410 -24.32 1.32 24.06
C TYR A 410 -24.55 2.81 24.31
N THR A 411 -23.61 3.61 23.86
CA THR A 411 -23.66 5.07 23.93
C THR A 411 -23.86 5.66 22.54
N ALA A 412 -24.16 6.96 22.46
CA ALA A 412 -24.22 7.67 21.17
C ALA A 412 -22.90 7.66 20.39
N ALA A 413 -21.77 7.34 21.04
CA ALA A 413 -20.49 7.16 20.34
C ALA A 413 -20.39 5.79 19.63
N GLU A 414 -21.18 4.80 20.05
CA GLU A 414 -21.13 3.45 19.51
C GLU A 414 -22.25 3.19 18.49
N PHE A 415 -23.41 3.78 18.74
CA PHE A 415 -24.57 3.66 17.87
C PHE A 415 -25.43 4.92 18.00
N PHE A 416 -25.66 5.60 16.89
CA PHE A 416 -26.47 6.82 16.85
C PHE A 416 -27.12 6.99 15.48
N GLY A 417 -28.28 7.60 15.41
CA GLY A 417 -28.96 7.90 14.16
C GLY A 417 -29.83 9.13 14.23
N GLN A 418 -30.08 9.71 13.07
CA GLN A 418 -31.02 10.82 12.86
C GLN A 418 -32.09 10.43 11.85
N VAL A 419 -33.29 10.92 12.07
CA VAL A 419 -34.47 10.66 11.20
C VAL A 419 -35.17 11.98 10.91
N ALA A 420 -35.51 12.20 9.65
CA ALA A 420 -36.38 13.27 9.23
C ALA A 420 -37.49 12.77 8.30
N PHE A 421 -38.62 13.45 8.29
CA PHE A 421 -39.74 13.14 7.42
C PHE A 421 -40.29 14.39 6.75
N ASP A 422 -40.32 14.38 5.43
CA ASP A 422 -40.94 15.41 4.60
C ASP A 422 -42.36 14.99 4.19
N GLU A 423 -43.36 15.51 4.92
CA GLU A 423 -44.77 15.21 4.64
C GLU A 423 -45.19 15.59 3.21
N GLY A 424 -44.63 16.69 2.67
CA GLY A 424 -44.95 17.17 1.34
C GLY A 424 -44.49 16.21 0.24
N LYS A 425 -43.46 15.45 0.48
CA LYS A 425 -42.94 14.43 -0.43
C LYS A 425 -43.31 13.02 -0.04
N ASN A 426 -43.93 12.80 1.12
CA ASN A 426 -44.10 11.48 1.72
C ASN A 426 -42.79 10.69 1.77
N LEU A 427 -41.75 11.32 2.27
CA LEU A 427 -40.41 10.78 2.30
C LEU A 427 -39.81 10.90 3.69
N GLY A 428 -39.55 9.75 4.29
CA GLY A 428 -38.69 9.63 5.45
C GLY A 428 -37.26 9.31 5.04
N GLN A 429 -36.32 9.92 5.71
CA GLN A 429 -34.89 9.67 5.54
C GLN A 429 -34.29 9.37 6.93
N ALA A 430 -33.43 8.40 6.97
CA ALA A 430 -32.72 8.03 8.19
C ALA A 430 -31.26 7.77 7.88
N GLU A 431 -30.39 8.19 8.79
CA GLU A 431 -28.97 7.91 8.77
C GLU A 431 -28.53 7.37 10.14
N VAL A 432 -27.67 6.37 10.13
CA VAL A 432 -27.26 5.64 11.34
C VAL A 432 -25.76 5.35 11.26
N MET A 433 -25.06 5.52 12.37
CA MET A 433 -23.67 5.11 12.52
C MET A 433 -23.51 3.91 13.44
N PHE A 434 -22.50 3.10 13.15
CA PHE A 434 -22.09 1.93 13.93
C PHE A 434 -20.58 2.03 14.18
N ASP A 435 -20.16 2.09 15.44
CA ASP A 435 -18.75 2.01 15.80
C ASP A 435 -18.20 0.61 15.46
N ARG A 436 -17.16 0.55 14.66
CA ARG A 436 -16.60 -0.72 14.17
C ARG A 436 -16.01 -1.57 15.29
N LYS A 437 -15.49 -0.95 16.36
CA LYS A 437 -14.92 -1.67 17.50
C LYS A 437 -16.02 -2.36 18.31
N PHE A 438 -17.08 -1.63 18.66
CA PHE A 438 -18.20 -2.16 19.40
C PHE A 438 -18.89 -3.30 18.65
N PHE A 439 -19.21 -3.08 17.37
CA PHE A 439 -19.86 -4.06 16.50
C PHE A 439 -18.92 -5.10 15.89
N LYS A 440 -17.64 -5.12 16.28
CA LYS A 440 -16.62 -6.09 15.82
C LYS A 440 -16.44 -6.14 14.30
N MET A 441 -16.70 -5.06 13.61
CA MET A 441 -16.53 -4.92 12.17
C MET A 441 -15.06 -4.61 11.83
N THR A 442 -14.15 -5.50 12.17
CA THR A 442 -12.70 -5.28 12.04
C THR A 442 -12.10 -5.76 10.72
N THR A 443 -12.93 -6.40 9.87
CA THR A 443 -12.55 -6.82 8.51
C THR A 443 -12.82 -5.70 7.51
N ASN A 444 -12.38 -5.90 6.26
CA ASN A 444 -12.62 -4.96 5.17
C ASN A 444 -13.99 -5.14 4.49
N LYS A 445 -14.89 -5.92 5.09
CA LYS A 445 -16.22 -6.21 4.55
C LYS A 445 -17.22 -6.43 5.65
N ALA A 446 -18.41 -5.85 5.51
CA ALA A 446 -19.58 -6.17 6.31
C ALA A 446 -20.82 -6.24 5.41
N ARG A 447 -21.88 -6.88 5.89
CA ARG A 447 -23.15 -6.98 5.16
C ARG A 447 -24.30 -6.58 6.03
N PHE A 448 -25.32 -5.96 5.43
CA PHE A 448 -26.45 -5.38 6.12
C PHE A 448 -27.77 -5.77 5.44
N ALA A 449 -28.80 -5.91 6.25
CA ALA A 449 -30.17 -5.94 5.80
C ALA A 449 -31.06 -5.19 6.80
N ILE A 450 -32.11 -4.58 6.32
CA ILE A 450 -33.06 -3.84 7.15
C ILE A 450 -34.50 -4.27 6.89
N LYS A 451 -35.30 -4.27 7.95
CA LYS A 451 -36.72 -4.56 7.91
C LYS A 451 -37.48 -3.50 8.69
N LEU A 452 -38.54 -2.96 8.13
CA LEU A 452 -39.51 -2.15 8.84
C LEU A 452 -40.80 -2.97 9.11
N MET A 453 -41.40 -2.75 10.26
CA MET A 453 -42.60 -3.43 10.71
C MET A 453 -43.67 -2.42 11.09
N ASP A 454 -44.90 -2.85 11.06
CA ASP A 454 -46.06 -2.09 11.54
C ASP A 454 -46.57 -2.71 12.86
N ALA A 455 -46.36 -2.04 13.98
CA ALA A 455 -46.77 -2.51 15.29
C ALA A 455 -48.30 -2.76 15.43
N PRO A 456 -49.18 -1.85 14.92
CA PRO A 456 -50.62 -2.09 14.92
C PRO A 456 -51.06 -3.30 14.11
N LEU A 457 -50.28 -3.70 13.12
CA LEU A 457 -50.54 -4.88 12.30
C LEU A 457 -49.84 -6.13 12.81
N ASN A 458 -49.66 -6.22 14.12
CA ASN A 458 -49.04 -7.36 14.78
C ASN A 458 -47.59 -7.61 14.35
N TRP A 459 -46.83 -6.50 14.22
CA TRP A 459 -45.42 -6.52 13.89
C TRP A 459 -45.11 -7.14 12.52
N ASN A 460 -46.09 -7.13 11.60
CA ASN A 460 -45.85 -7.63 10.26
C ASN A 460 -44.84 -6.73 9.52
N ALA A 461 -43.99 -7.35 8.74
CA ALA A 461 -43.07 -6.63 7.87
C ALA A 461 -43.82 -5.78 6.85
N ILE A 462 -43.38 -4.55 6.65
CA ILE A 462 -43.91 -3.60 5.69
C ILE A 462 -42.83 -3.10 4.72
N GLY A 463 -41.57 -3.30 5.04
CA GLY A 463 -40.42 -2.94 4.19
C GLY A 463 -39.26 -3.84 4.44
N TYR A 464 -38.53 -4.20 3.37
CA TYR A 464 -37.23 -4.88 3.39
C TYR A 464 -36.30 -4.25 2.38
N LEU A 465 -35.02 -4.11 2.71
CA LEU A 465 -33.93 -3.94 1.76
C LEU A 465 -32.63 -4.59 2.24
N PRO A 466 -31.86 -5.21 1.32
CA PRO A 466 -32.18 -5.44 -0.10
C PRO A 466 -33.36 -6.39 -0.27
N GLN A 467 -34.07 -6.30 -1.38
CA GLN A 467 -35.03 -7.33 -1.76
C GLN A 467 -35.08 -7.49 -3.28
N GLY A 468 -35.48 -8.69 -3.71
CA GLY A 468 -35.74 -8.99 -5.11
C GLY A 468 -37.10 -8.47 -5.57
N ASN A 469 -37.31 -8.51 -6.87
CA ASN A 469 -38.57 -8.08 -7.47
C ASN A 469 -39.71 -9.01 -7.03
N ALA A 470 -40.78 -8.41 -6.52
CA ALA A 470 -42.01 -9.09 -6.09
C ALA A 470 -43.23 -8.30 -6.61
N THR A 471 -43.52 -8.44 -7.89
CA THR A 471 -44.59 -7.71 -8.57
C THR A 471 -45.93 -8.42 -8.54
N ASP A 472 -45.96 -9.71 -8.25
CA ASP A 472 -47.21 -10.51 -8.17
C ASP A 472 -47.71 -10.60 -6.73
N MET A 473 -48.69 -9.80 -6.39
CA MET A 473 -49.35 -9.80 -5.09
C MET A 473 -50.03 -11.15 -4.73
N LYS A 474 -50.37 -11.95 -5.74
CA LYS A 474 -51.01 -13.25 -5.52
C LYS A 474 -50.01 -14.37 -5.28
N ASN A 475 -48.78 -14.18 -5.65
CA ASN A 475 -47.69 -15.12 -5.48
C ASN A 475 -46.45 -14.45 -4.92
N PRO A 476 -46.44 -14.10 -3.62
CA PRO A 476 -45.30 -13.44 -3.00
C PRO A 476 -44.00 -14.31 -2.99
N GLU A 477 -44.14 -15.62 -3.21
CA GLU A 477 -43.01 -16.55 -3.30
C GLU A 477 -42.28 -16.48 -4.64
N SER A 478 -42.87 -15.81 -5.63
CA SER A 478 -42.26 -15.64 -6.96
C SER A 478 -41.13 -14.59 -7.01
N ARG A 479 -40.84 -13.93 -5.89
CA ARG A 479 -39.78 -12.92 -5.83
C ARG A 479 -38.39 -13.53 -6.07
N THR A 480 -37.54 -12.76 -6.72
CA THR A 480 -36.14 -13.11 -6.88
C THR A 480 -35.42 -13.00 -5.53
N GLN A 481 -34.68 -14.01 -5.14
CA GLN A 481 -33.78 -13.93 -3.99
C GLN A 481 -32.59 -13.02 -4.29
N VAL A 482 -32.12 -12.29 -3.29
CA VAL A 482 -30.96 -11.38 -3.39
C VAL A 482 -30.05 -11.58 -2.17
N ASP A 483 -28.81 -11.16 -2.28
CA ASP A 483 -27.88 -11.15 -1.16
C ASP A 483 -28.10 -9.92 -0.27
N MET A 484 -27.60 -9.97 0.96
CA MET A 484 -27.50 -8.81 1.84
C MET A 484 -26.65 -7.71 1.22
N ALA A 485 -26.96 -6.48 1.53
CA ALA A 485 -26.19 -5.32 1.07
C ALA A 485 -24.76 -5.37 1.61
N THR A 486 -23.81 -5.28 0.74
CA THR A 486 -22.38 -5.35 1.11
C THR A 486 -21.76 -3.95 1.13
N VAL A 487 -20.98 -3.68 2.19
CA VAL A 487 -20.07 -2.53 2.26
C VAL A 487 -18.63 -3.03 2.28
N ILE A 488 -17.77 -2.38 1.49
CA ILE A 488 -16.32 -2.54 1.54
C ILE A 488 -15.76 -1.43 2.41
N LEU A 489 -14.90 -1.78 3.34
CA LEU A 489 -14.38 -0.89 4.38
C LEU A 489 -12.86 -0.78 4.24
N PRO A 490 -12.27 0.39 4.57
CA PRO A 490 -10.82 0.51 4.71
C PRO A 490 -10.33 -0.34 5.90
N ASP A 491 -9.03 -0.48 6.03
CA ASP A 491 -8.43 -1.17 7.17
C ASP A 491 -8.90 -0.53 8.47
N TYR A 492 -9.27 -1.39 9.42
CA TYR A 492 -9.70 -0.95 10.74
C TYR A 492 -8.50 -0.34 11.49
N VAL A 493 -8.72 0.81 12.13
CA VAL A 493 -7.73 1.49 12.96
C VAL A 493 -8.30 1.67 14.37
N GLU A 494 -7.61 1.10 15.36
CA GLU A 494 -8.00 1.19 16.78
C GLU A 494 -8.04 2.62 17.34
#